data_66cf590d33f2808c72eb5b9bfa7fcec5
#
_entry.id   66cf590d33f2808c72eb5b9bfa7fcec5
#
_cell.length_a   1.000
_cell.length_b   1.000
_cell.length_c   1.000
_cell.angle_alpha   90.00
_cell.angle_beta   90.00
_cell.angle_gamma   90.00
#
_symmetry.space_group_name_H-M   'P 1'
#
loop_
_entity.id
_entity.type
_entity.pdbx_description
1 polymer ?
#
loop_
_entity_poly.entity_id
_entity_poly.type
_entity_poly.pdbx_seq_one_letter_code
_entity_poly.pdbx_strand_id
1 'polypeptide(L)'
;MSLKLAAIFKDFMVVQRNRPITVFGTGVPKTVVTVSLHTSFSKTVVAADGTWCATLPPLAAGTDYVLTVSDGTTEEQRKQVAVGEVWLAGGQSNMELALRDSADGVAVSKAYTGTQIRFYQVPKRAVLDETHQQLEAQSAWKIAAAENVGDLSAVAFYFAKRLAQKMDCVIGIVDCYWGGTSIACWMSESMMQSVAAGQKQLAAYKAEVGTKTAEQYAAEMREYEADYQKWQANIDACRAENPNVTWKELHERCGECPWPQPTGWQSPFCPTTLHRTMMQRVAPYTLRGVL
;
A
#
# COMPACT_ATOMS: atom_id res chain seq x y z
N MET A 1 16.63 -15.45 13.20
CA MET A 1 15.30 -14.90 12.80
C MET A 1 14.25 -15.64 13.62
N SER A 2 13.20 -14.97 14.09
CA SER A 2 12.05 -15.63 14.72
C SER A 2 10.90 -15.75 13.71
N LEU A 3 9.92 -16.59 13.99
CA LEU A 3 8.66 -16.65 13.21
C LEU A 3 8.02 -15.25 13.19
N LYS A 4 7.63 -14.78 11.99
CA LYS A 4 6.90 -13.53 11.79
C LYS A 4 5.92 -13.63 10.65
N LEU A 5 4.72 -13.12 10.83
CA LEU A 5 3.76 -12.84 9.77
C LEU A 5 4.17 -11.59 8.98
N ALA A 6 3.87 -11.53 7.69
CA ALA A 6 4.01 -10.31 6.91
C ALA A 6 3.14 -9.18 7.48
N ALA A 7 3.55 -7.92 7.25
CA ALA A 7 2.97 -6.75 7.89
C ALA A 7 1.46 -6.57 7.65
N ILE A 8 0.95 -7.07 6.54
CA ILE A 8 -0.49 -6.99 6.21
C ILE A 8 -1.37 -7.85 7.13
N PHE A 9 -0.81 -8.90 7.77
CA PHE A 9 -1.56 -9.74 8.70
C PHE A 9 -1.60 -9.08 10.08
N LYS A 10 -2.65 -8.37 10.36
CA LYS A 10 -2.93 -7.68 11.63
C LYS A 10 -4.34 -8.04 12.13
N ASP A 11 -4.63 -7.65 13.36
CA ASP A 11 -6.01 -7.71 13.86
C ASP A 11 -6.96 -6.95 12.94
N PHE A 12 -8.22 -7.35 12.91
CA PHE A 12 -9.27 -6.81 12.04
C PHE A 12 -9.07 -7.02 10.53
N MET A 13 -8.05 -7.73 10.09
CA MET A 13 -7.83 -7.99 8.65
C MET A 13 -9.03 -8.70 8.01
N VAL A 14 -9.13 -8.56 6.69
CA VAL A 14 -10.10 -9.28 5.86
C VAL A 14 -9.34 -10.20 4.92
N VAL A 15 -9.63 -11.50 4.96
CA VAL A 15 -9.10 -12.48 3.99
C VAL A 15 -10.17 -12.83 2.96
N GLN A 16 -9.74 -13.17 1.74
CA GLN A 16 -10.66 -13.41 0.62
C GLN A 16 -11.49 -14.68 0.82
N ARG A 17 -12.83 -14.54 0.72
CA ARG A 17 -13.77 -15.68 0.75
C ARG A 17 -13.76 -16.48 -0.54
N ASN A 18 -14.17 -17.75 -0.47
CA ASN A 18 -14.41 -18.64 -1.60
C ASN A 18 -13.20 -18.78 -2.55
N ARG A 19 -12.01 -18.54 -2.05
CA ARG A 19 -10.72 -18.76 -2.73
C ARG A 19 -9.70 -19.31 -1.73
N PRO A 20 -8.67 -20.04 -2.18
CA PRO A 20 -7.56 -20.41 -1.31
C PRO A 20 -6.98 -19.17 -0.62
N ILE A 21 -6.78 -19.24 0.70
CA ILE A 21 -6.28 -18.12 1.50
C ILE A 21 -4.77 -18.29 1.67
N THR A 22 -4.00 -17.37 1.13
CA THR A 22 -2.55 -17.38 1.23
C THR A 22 -2.12 -16.60 2.47
N VAL A 23 -1.31 -17.27 3.33
CA VAL A 23 -0.69 -16.68 4.53
C VAL A 23 0.81 -16.84 4.42
N PHE A 24 1.57 -15.78 4.66
CA PHE A 24 3.01 -15.78 4.42
C PHE A 24 3.77 -14.91 5.42
N GLY A 25 5.08 -15.14 5.47
CA GLY A 25 5.95 -14.43 6.40
C GLY A 25 7.38 -14.90 6.34
N THR A 26 8.10 -14.74 7.45
CA THR A 26 9.51 -15.15 7.58
C THR A 26 9.72 -16.01 8.83
N GLY A 27 10.79 -16.81 8.85
CA GLY A 27 11.12 -17.69 9.96
C GLY A 27 12.51 -18.28 9.84
N VAL A 28 12.82 -19.23 10.73
CA VAL A 28 14.09 -19.99 10.68
C VAL A 28 14.01 -21.02 9.55
N PRO A 29 14.97 -21.04 8.60
CA PRO A 29 14.97 -22.01 7.51
C PRO A 29 14.83 -23.46 7.99
N LYS A 30 14.07 -24.26 7.23
CA LYS A 30 13.75 -25.68 7.50
C LYS A 30 12.79 -25.93 8.68
N THR A 31 12.31 -24.89 9.36
CA THR A 31 11.30 -25.05 10.41
C THR A 31 9.92 -25.28 9.78
N VAL A 32 9.11 -26.13 10.40
CA VAL A 32 7.72 -26.34 9.98
C VAL A 32 6.85 -25.25 10.59
N VAL A 33 6.08 -24.57 9.76
CA VAL A 33 5.08 -23.57 10.16
C VAL A 33 3.69 -24.13 9.99
N THR A 34 2.88 -24.08 11.03
CA THR A 34 1.46 -24.44 11.00
C THR A 34 0.63 -23.15 11.03
N VAL A 35 -0.30 -23.04 10.12
CA VAL A 35 -1.26 -21.92 10.02
C VAL A 35 -2.66 -22.46 10.22
N SER A 36 -3.47 -21.83 11.06
CA SER A 36 -4.88 -22.20 11.25
C SER A 36 -5.78 -20.97 11.26
N LEU A 37 -6.96 -21.12 10.67
CA LEU A 37 -8.03 -20.13 10.66
C LEU A 37 -9.37 -20.87 10.73
N HIS A 38 -10.16 -20.60 11.75
CA HIS A 38 -11.42 -21.30 12.01
C HIS A 38 -11.19 -22.82 12.09
N THR A 39 -11.86 -23.63 11.26
CA THR A 39 -11.72 -25.08 11.18
C THR A 39 -10.62 -25.56 10.22
N SER A 40 -10.00 -24.64 9.49
CA SER A 40 -9.00 -24.95 8.47
C SER A 40 -7.58 -24.80 9.02
N PHE A 41 -6.68 -25.68 8.59
CA PHE A 41 -5.25 -25.55 8.88
C PHE A 41 -4.40 -26.00 7.68
N SER A 42 -3.18 -25.53 7.64
CA SER A 42 -2.15 -25.91 6.66
C SER A 42 -0.77 -25.91 7.29
N LYS A 43 0.15 -26.69 6.72
CA LYS A 43 1.55 -26.70 7.13
C LYS A 43 2.44 -26.37 5.94
N THR A 44 3.52 -25.69 6.20
CA THR A 44 4.57 -25.38 5.22
C THR A 44 5.94 -25.46 5.89
N VAL A 45 7.00 -25.42 5.09
CA VAL A 45 8.38 -25.39 5.60
C VAL A 45 9.01 -24.06 5.19
N VAL A 46 9.71 -23.42 6.12
CA VAL A 46 10.46 -22.19 5.83
C VAL A 46 11.57 -22.49 4.83
N ALA A 47 11.58 -21.76 3.72
CA ALA A 47 12.57 -21.89 2.64
C ALA A 47 13.98 -21.47 3.08
N ALA A 48 14.98 -21.75 2.26
CA ALA A 48 16.38 -21.44 2.57
C ALA A 48 16.65 -19.92 2.71
N ASP A 49 15.84 -19.07 2.05
CA ASP A 49 15.91 -17.62 2.14
C ASP A 49 15.20 -17.04 3.38
N GLY A 50 14.62 -17.90 4.22
CA GLY A 50 13.89 -17.51 5.43
C GLY A 50 12.43 -17.14 5.18
N THR A 51 11.91 -17.27 3.97
CA THR A 51 10.49 -17.03 3.67
C THR A 51 9.64 -18.27 3.83
N TRP A 52 8.36 -18.09 4.13
CA TRP A 52 7.38 -19.17 4.11
C TRP A 52 6.04 -18.69 3.56
N CYS A 53 5.31 -19.62 2.96
CA CYS A 53 3.98 -19.37 2.41
C CYS A 53 3.14 -20.65 2.63
N ALA A 54 1.99 -20.47 3.26
CA ALA A 54 1.00 -21.53 3.47
C ALA A 54 -0.32 -21.16 2.79
N THR A 55 -1.05 -22.15 2.31
CA THR A 55 -2.35 -21.95 1.67
C THR A 55 -3.40 -22.72 2.45
N LEU A 56 -4.39 -22.00 2.97
CA LEU A 56 -5.58 -22.57 3.59
C LEU A 56 -6.66 -22.82 2.52
N PRO A 57 -7.52 -23.83 2.71
CA PRO A 57 -8.66 -24.04 1.83
C PRO A 57 -9.62 -22.86 1.85
N PRO A 58 -10.47 -22.71 0.81
CA PRO A 58 -11.49 -21.65 0.76
C PRO A 58 -12.45 -21.72 1.95
N LEU A 59 -12.79 -20.55 2.49
CA LEU A 59 -13.79 -20.38 3.54
C LEU A 59 -14.96 -19.53 3.02
N ALA A 60 -16.15 -19.78 3.53
CA ALA A 60 -17.30 -18.92 3.35
C ALA A 60 -17.14 -17.62 4.16
N ALA A 61 -17.94 -16.58 3.83
CA ALA A 61 -17.95 -15.33 4.58
C ALA A 61 -18.26 -15.55 6.07
N GLY A 62 -17.60 -14.77 6.92
CA GLY A 62 -17.80 -14.80 8.37
C GLY A 62 -16.90 -13.81 9.08
N THR A 63 -17.07 -13.64 10.38
CA THR A 63 -16.34 -12.69 11.21
C THR A 63 -15.86 -13.33 12.51
N ASP A 64 -15.10 -12.56 13.28
CA ASP A 64 -14.63 -12.90 14.63
C ASP A 64 -13.73 -14.13 14.71
N TYR A 65 -13.05 -14.47 13.60
CA TYR A 65 -12.09 -15.55 13.59
C TYR A 65 -10.74 -15.11 14.17
N VAL A 66 -9.96 -16.12 14.56
CA VAL A 66 -8.56 -15.97 14.97
C VAL A 66 -7.69 -16.70 13.97
N LEU A 67 -6.74 -15.99 13.34
CA LEU A 67 -5.63 -16.59 12.63
C LEU A 67 -4.53 -16.91 13.62
N THR A 68 -4.10 -18.16 13.67
CA THR A 68 -2.96 -18.59 14.49
C THR A 68 -1.86 -19.16 13.59
N VAL A 69 -0.62 -18.75 13.86
CA VAL A 69 0.58 -19.23 13.17
C VAL A 69 1.59 -19.69 14.22
N SER A 70 2.11 -20.91 14.09
CA SER A 70 3.06 -21.47 15.06
C SER A 70 4.17 -22.28 14.36
N ASP A 71 5.39 -22.18 14.87
CA ASP A 71 6.52 -23.02 14.50
C ASP A 71 6.84 -24.09 15.55
N GLY A 72 5.95 -24.26 16.53
CA GLY A 72 6.12 -25.17 17.67
C GLY A 72 6.86 -24.53 18.86
N THR A 73 7.55 -23.42 18.65
CA THR A 73 8.27 -22.67 19.69
C THR A 73 7.65 -21.28 19.92
N THR A 74 7.32 -20.63 18.83
CA THR A 74 6.67 -19.29 18.80
C THR A 74 5.26 -19.45 18.23
N GLU A 75 4.32 -18.72 18.81
CA GLU A 75 2.97 -18.60 18.32
C GLU A 75 2.59 -17.12 18.15
N GLU A 76 2.04 -16.78 16.98
CA GLU A 76 1.45 -15.47 16.71
C GLU A 76 -0.04 -15.63 16.42
N GLN A 77 -0.85 -14.74 16.96
CA GLN A 77 -2.29 -14.70 16.71
C GLN A 77 -2.71 -13.35 16.14
N ARG A 78 -3.73 -13.37 15.26
CA ARG A 78 -4.45 -12.18 14.80
C ARG A 78 -5.94 -12.40 15.07
N LYS A 79 -6.53 -11.43 15.74
CA LYS A 79 -7.92 -11.49 16.22
C LYS A 79 -8.86 -10.68 15.33
N GLN A 80 -10.16 -10.89 15.52
CA GLN A 80 -11.20 -10.17 14.78
C GLN A 80 -11.04 -10.28 13.24
N VAL A 81 -10.50 -11.42 12.77
CA VAL A 81 -10.33 -11.68 11.35
C VAL A 81 -11.69 -11.90 10.69
N ALA A 82 -11.92 -11.24 9.57
CA ALA A 82 -13.10 -11.48 8.73
C ALA A 82 -12.70 -12.25 7.46
N VAL A 83 -13.59 -13.12 7.02
CA VAL A 83 -13.57 -13.73 5.69
C VAL A 83 -14.60 -12.99 4.84
N GLY A 84 -14.16 -12.25 3.83
CA GLY A 84 -15.01 -11.35 3.04
C GLY A 84 -14.50 -11.13 1.63
N GLU A 85 -14.81 -10.01 1.02
CA GLU A 85 -14.29 -9.64 -0.31
C GLU A 85 -13.12 -8.68 -0.15
N VAL A 86 -11.95 -9.02 -0.72
CA VAL A 86 -10.73 -8.19 -0.62
C VAL A 86 -10.35 -7.63 -1.96
N TRP A 87 -10.16 -6.31 -2.01
CA TRP A 87 -9.79 -5.57 -3.21
C TRP A 87 -8.54 -4.72 -2.97
N LEU A 88 -7.63 -4.71 -3.93
CA LEU A 88 -6.49 -3.81 -3.94
C LEU A 88 -6.88 -2.52 -4.66
N ALA A 89 -6.75 -1.38 -4.00
CA ALA A 89 -6.84 -0.07 -4.62
C ALA A 89 -5.44 0.36 -5.04
N GLY A 90 -5.13 0.14 -6.32
CA GLY A 90 -3.81 0.38 -6.90
C GLY A 90 -3.81 1.53 -7.88
N GLY A 91 -2.73 2.31 -7.94
CA GLY A 91 -2.63 3.40 -8.90
C GLY A 91 -1.81 4.58 -8.43
N GLN A 92 -2.17 5.75 -8.92
CA GLN A 92 -1.49 6.99 -8.56
C GLN A 92 -2.50 8.08 -8.12
N SER A 93 -2.34 9.35 -8.48
CA SER A 93 -3.06 10.51 -7.93
C SER A 93 -4.58 10.35 -7.84
N ASN A 94 -5.26 9.80 -8.86
CA ASN A 94 -6.71 9.61 -8.79
C ASN A 94 -7.13 8.57 -7.74
N MET A 95 -6.35 7.51 -7.59
CA MET A 95 -6.59 6.51 -6.53
C MET A 95 -6.16 7.03 -5.17
N GLU A 96 -5.15 7.90 -5.11
CA GLU A 96 -4.65 8.51 -3.86
C GLU A 96 -5.58 9.61 -3.31
N LEU A 97 -6.48 10.17 -4.13
CA LEU A 97 -7.42 11.18 -3.66
C LEU A 97 -8.22 10.65 -2.47
N ALA A 98 -7.96 11.20 -1.29
CA ALA A 98 -8.64 10.79 -0.07
C ALA A 98 -10.12 11.21 -0.11
N LEU A 99 -10.99 10.43 0.53
CA LEU A 99 -12.43 10.74 0.55
C LEU A 99 -12.71 12.15 1.07
N ARG A 100 -12.00 12.59 2.13
CA ARG A 100 -12.17 13.94 2.69
C ARG A 100 -11.85 15.07 1.70
N ASP A 101 -11.02 14.80 0.68
CA ASP A 101 -10.59 15.79 -0.32
C ASP A 101 -11.48 15.78 -1.58
N SER A 102 -12.45 14.86 -1.65
CA SER A 102 -13.46 14.83 -2.72
C SER A 102 -14.57 15.86 -2.47
N ALA A 103 -15.35 16.21 -3.51
CA ALA A 103 -16.33 17.32 -3.47
C ALA A 103 -17.24 17.32 -2.23
N ASP A 104 -17.84 16.15 -1.87
CA ASP A 104 -18.73 16.01 -0.71
C ASP A 104 -18.08 15.20 0.42
N GLY A 105 -16.79 14.92 0.32
CA GLY A 105 -16.09 13.91 1.11
C GLY A 105 -16.15 14.15 2.62
N VAL A 106 -16.04 15.39 3.07
CA VAL A 106 -16.13 15.74 4.50
C VAL A 106 -17.54 15.44 5.03
N ALA A 107 -18.59 15.80 4.30
CA ALA A 107 -19.99 15.56 4.69
C ALA A 107 -20.29 14.04 4.67
N VAL A 108 -19.83 13.35 3.64
CA VAL A 108 -19.99 11.88 3.50
C VAL A 108 -19.27 11.13 4.61
N SER A 109 -18.06 11.55 4.99
CA SER A 109 -17.28 10.95 6.07
C SER A 109 -18.01 11.13 7.42
N LYS A 110 -18.45 12.33 7.73
CA LYS A 110 -19.16 12.61 8.98
C LYS A 110 -20.49 11.86 9.11
N ALA A 111 -21.17 11.63 7.98
CA ALA A 111 -22.44 10.90 7.94
C ALA A 111 -22.26 9.38 7.85
N TYR A 112 -21.04 8.86 7.78
CA TYR A 112 -20.82 7.43 7.62
C TYR A 112 -21.07 6.65 8.93
N THR A 113 -21.95 5.66 8.87
CA THR A 113 -22.33 4.79 10.01
C THR A 113 -22.17 3.29 9.70
N GLY A 114 -21.59 2.96 8.54
CA GLY A 114 -21.39 1.57 8.14
C GLY A 114 -20.28 0.88 8.95
N THR A 115 -20.38 -0.45 9.08
CA THR A 115 -19.39 -1.27 9.81
C THR A 115 -18.80 -2.39 8.95
N GLN A 116 -19.25 -2.50 7.68
CA GLN A 116 -18.85 -3.60 6.79
C GLN A 116 -17.57 -3.34 6.01
N ILE A 117 -17.03 -2.12 6.02
CA ILE A 117 -15.79 -1.78 5.30
C ILE A 117 -14.62 -1.80 6.29
N ARG A 118 -13.55 -2.50 5.92
CA ARG A 118 -12.25 -2.44 6.60
C ARG A 118 -11.18 -2.09 5.58
N PHE A 119 -10.18 -1.35 5.99
CA PHE A 119 -9.10 -0.95 5.08
C PHE A 119 -7.73 -1.02 5.74
N TYR A 120 -6.73 -1.30 4.91
CA TYR A 120 -5.33 -1.33 5.26
C TYR A 120 -4.57 -0.43 4.30
N GLN A 121 -3.76 0.48 4.82
CA GLN A 121 -2.95 1.38 4.01
C GLN A 121 -1.50 0.86 4.01
N VAL A 122 -1.01 0.50 2.83
CA VAL A 122 0.39 0.08 2.65
C VAL A 122 1.30 1.27 2.92
N PRO A 123 2.30 1.17 3.81
CA PRO A 123 3.22 2.26 4.07
C PRO A 123 3.92 2.76 2.81
N LYS A 124 3.89 4.07 2.59
CA LYS A 124 4.54 4.72 1.44
C LYS A 124 6.00 4.99 1.75
N ARG A 125 6.89 4.13 1.24
CA ARG A 125 8.35 4.29 1.33
C ARG A 125 9.01 3.80 0.06
N ALA A 126 10.01 4.54 -0.41
CA ALA A 126 10.83 4.15 -1.56
C ALA A 126 12.03 3.28 -1.15
N VAL A 127 12.33 3.19 0.14
CA VAL A 127 13.48 2.46 0.69
C VAL A 127 13.02 1.51 1.79
N LEU A 128 13.53 0.28 1.78
CA LEU A 128 13.32 -0.72 2.83
C LEU A 128 14.36 -0.52 3.93
N ASP A 129 14.16 0.48 4.76
CA ASP A 129 15.01 0.88 5.88
C ASP A 129 14.33 0.64 7.23
N GLU A 130 14.96 1.07 8.31
CA GLU A 130 14.40 0.97 9.66
C GLU A 130 13.09 1.77 9.78
N THR A 131 12.99 2.94 9.15
CA THR A 131 11.76 3.74 9.12
C THR A 131 10.63 2.98 8.44
N HIS A 132 10.91 2.27 7.33
CA HIS A 132 9.93 1.41 6.68
C HIS A 132 9.44 0.31 7.63
N GLN A 133 10.35 -0.35 8.34
CA GLN A 133 9.99 -1.39 9.33
C GLN A 133 9.12 -0.85 10.46
N GLN A 134 9.42 0.36 10.95
CA GLN A 134 8.61 1.03 11.97
C GLN A 134 7.20 1.35 11.45
N LEU A 135 7.07 1.86 10.23
CA LEU A 135 5.78 2.13 9.60
C LEU A 135 4.96 0.84 9.39
N GLU A 136 5.60 -0.26 8.96
CA GLU A 136 4.93 -1.56 8.87
C GLU A 136 4.49 -2.09 10.25
N ALA A 137 5.31 -1.89 11.28
CA ALA A 137 4.94 -2.29 12.64
C ALA A 137 3.71 -1.53 13.15
N GLN A 138 3.61 -0.23 12.82
CA GLN A 138 2.50 0.65 13.19
C GLN A 138 1.28 0.51 12.28
N SER A 139 1.41 -0.08 11.10
CA SER A 139 0.30 -0.26 10.18
C SER A 139 -0.78 -1.18 10.77
N ALA A 140 -2.02 -0.91 10.44
CA ALA A 140 -3.16 -1.66 10.96
C ALA A 140 -4.32 -1.71 9.96
N TRP A 141 -5.12 -2.76 10.02
CA TRP A 141 -6.46 -2.75 9.45
C TRP A 141 -7.38 -1.90 10.32
N LYS A 142 -8.12 -1.02 9.70
CA LYS A 142 -9.08 -0.14 10.38
C LYS A 142 -10.49 -0.53 9.96
N ILE A 143 -11.41 -0.59 10.91
CA ILE A 143 -12.84 -0.58 10.60
C ILE A 143 -13.19 0.85 10.18
N ALA A 144 -13.81 1.01 9.02
CA ALA A 144 -14.21 2.33 8.55
C ALA A 144 -15.28 2.91 9.47
N ALA A 145 -15.05 4.12 9.93
CA ALA A 145 -15.93 4.89 10.80
C ALA A 145 -15.82 6.38 10.45
N ALA A 146 -16.71 7.21 10.95
CA ALA A 146 -16.75 8.64 10.61
C ALA A 146 -15.43 9.38 10.84
N GLU A 147 -14.68 8.97 11.88
CA GLU A 147 -13.39 9.56 12.27
C GLU A 147 -12.21 9.18 11.38
N ASN A 148 -12.30 8.08 10.60
CA ASN A 148 -11.16 7.56 9.84
C ASN A 148 -11.44 7.28 8.36
N VAL A 149 -12.72 7.14 7.98
CA VAL A 149 -13.09 6.83 6.58
C VAL A 149 -12.68 7.91 5.59
N GLY A 150 -12.49 9.13 6.05
CA GLY A 150 -11.97 10.25 5.27
C GLY A 150 -10.56 10.02 4.72
N ASP A 151 -9.78 9.14 5.34
CA ASP A 151 -8.40 8.79 4.92
C ASP A 151 -8.36 7.75 3.79
N LEU A 152 -9.45 7.03 3.56
CA LEU A 152 -9.55 6.03 2.51
C LEU A 152 -9.62 6.70 1.14
N SER A 153 -9.06 6.05 0.10
CA SER A 153 -9.27 6.46 -1.29
C SER A 153 -10.74 6.71 -1.58
N ALA A 154 -11.08 7.86 -2.15
CA ALA A 154 -12.46 8.18 -2.53
C ALA A 154 -13.02 7.15 -3.50
N VAL A 155 -12.24 6.76 -4.52
CA VAL A 155 -12.62 5.73 -5.50
C VAL A 155 -12.89 4.40 -4.80
N ALA A 156 -11.97 3.96 -3.95
CA ALA A 156 -12.11 2.71 -3.21
C ALA A 156 -13.28 2.75 -2.22
N PHE A 157 -13.51 3.88 -1.55
CA PHE A 157 -14.64 4.05 -0.63
C PHE A 157 -15.98 3.91 -1.34
N TYR A 158 -16.22 4.65 -2.42
CA TYR A 158 -17.51 4.58 -3.12
C TYR A 158 -17.75 3.21 -3.73
N PHE A 159 -16.69 2.56 -4.24
CA PHE A 159 -16.75 1.18 -4.69
C PHE A 159 -17.13 0.22 -3.54
N ALA A 160 -16.40 0.25 -2.43
CA ALA A 160 -16.64 -0.61 -1.27
C ALA A 160 -18.03 -0.37 -0.66
N LYS A 161 -18.46 0.90 -0.55
CA LYS A 161 -19.79 1.26 -0.08
C LYS A 161 -20.89 0.64 -0.96
N ARG A 162 -20.71 0.65 -2.29
CA ARG A 162 -21.65 0.03 -3.21
C ARG A 162 -21.67 -1.49 -3.10
N LEU A 163 -20.53 -2.12 -2.88
CA LEU A 163 -20.48 -3.58 -2.64
C LEU A 163 -21.12 -3.95 -1.31
N ALA A 164 -20.81 -3.25 -0.23
CA ALA A 164 -21.39 -3.50 1.10
C ALA A 164 -22.92 -3.44 1.12
N GLN A 165 -23.53 -2.61 0.26
CA GLN A 165 -24.99 -2.56 0.09
C GLN A 165 -25.59 -3.81 -0.61
N LYS A 166 -24.77 -4.58 -1.32
CA LYS A 166 -25.21 -5.70 -2.15
C LYS A 166 -24.73 -7.06 -1.66
N MET A 167 -23.74 -7.08 -0.79
CA MET A 167 -23.08 -8.29 -0.31
C MET A 167 -23.22 -8.40 1.20
N ASP A 168 -23.65 -9.56 1.66
CA ASP A 168 -23.69 -9.86 3.09
C ASP A 168 -22.33 -10.40 3.56
N CYS A 169 -21.31 -9.54 3.53
CA CYS A 169 -19.96 -9.83 4.03
C CYS A 169 -19.14 -8.56 4.24
N VAL A 170 -18.06 -8.68 4.96
CA VAL A 170 -17.08 -7.59 5.13
C VAL A 170 -16.36 -7.32 3.80
N ILE A 171 -16.18 -6.05 3.46
CA ILE A 171 -15.40 -5.59 2.31
C ILE A 171 -14.06 -5.07 2.82
N GLY A 172 -12.98 -5.71 2.41
CA GLY A 172 -11.61 -5.30 2.70
C GLY A 172 -11.00 -4.52 1.55
N ILE A 173 -10.44 -3.36 1.84
CA ILE A 173 -9.68 -2.56 0.89
C ILE A 173 -8.21 -2.52 1.32
N VAL A 174 -7.31 -2.78 0.38
CA VAL A 174 -5.87 -2.60 0.56
C VAL A 174 -5.45 -1.41 -0.29
N ASP A 175 -5.20 -0.27 0.35
CA ASP A 175 -4.72 0.94 -0.30
C ASP A 175 -3.23 0.80 -0.63
N CYS A 176 -2.88 0.75 -1.93
CA CYS A 176 -1.53 0.58 -2.43
C CYS A 176 -1.29 1.47 -3.66
N TYR A 177 -1.12 2.75 -3.43
CA TYR A 177 -1.01 3.77 -4.47
C TYR A 177 0.03 4.84 -4.08
N TRP A 178 0.52 5.60 -5.09
CA TRP A 178 1.38 6.76 -4.88
C TRP A 178 1.27 7.73 -6.07
N GLY A 179 0.83 8.96 -5.83
CA GLY A 179 0.62 10.00 -6.84
C GLY A 179 1.89 10.36 -7.60
N GLY A 180 1.74 10.74 -8.87
CA GLY A 180 2.84 11.15 -9.74
C GLY A 180 3.70 10.00 -10.30
N THR A 181 3.49 8.75 -9.86
CA THR A 181 4.32 7.61 -10.27
C THR A 181 3.91 7.02 -11.61
N SER A 182 4.89 6.60 -12.41
CA SER A 182 4.66 5.88 -13.65
C SER A 182 4.44 4.38 -13.39
N ILE A 183 3.86 3.66 -14.35
CA ILE A 183 3.68 2.20 -14.27
C ILE A 183 5.01 1.46 -14.05
N ALA A 184 6.12 2.00 -14.58
CA ALA A 184 7.44 1.40 -14.42
C ALA A 184 7.89 1.28 -12.95
N CYS A 185 7.43 2.16 -12.07
CA CYS A 185 7.72 2.09 -10.64
C CYS A 185 7.09 0.86 -9.98
N TRP A 186 5.96 0.39 -10.54
CA TRP A 186 5.13 -0.69 -10.02
C TRP A 186 5.38 -2.06 -10.68
N MET A 187 6.16 -2.10 -11.75
CA MET A 187 6.54 -3.35 -12.44
C MET A 187 7.72 -4.02 -11.76
N SER A 188 7.76 -5.36 -11.77
CA SER A 188 8.96 -6.08 -11.37
C SER A 188 10.10 -5.89 -12.38
N GLU A 189 11.35 -6.07 -11.95
CA GLU A 189 12.49 -5.98 -12.86
C GLU A 189 12.39 -7.01 -13.99
N SER A 190 11.93 -8.22 -13.71
CA SER A 190 11.71 -9.26 -14.73
C SER A 190 10.64 -8.87 -15.76
N MET A 191 9.55 -8.23 -15.33
CA MET A 191 8.53 -7.70 -16.24
C MET A 191 9.10 -6.57 -17.11
N MET A 192 9.86 -5.64 -16.51
CA MET A 192 10.52 -4.57 -17.27
C MET A 192 11.48 -5.14 -18.31
N GLN A 193 12.27 -6.16 -17.94
CA GLN A 193 13.21 -6.82 -18.84
C GLN A 193 12.53 -7.64 -19.95
N SER A 194 11.29 -8.06 -19.79
CA SER A 194 10.55 -8.84 -20.78
C SER A 194 10.06 -8.03 -21.99
N VAL A 195 10.11 -6.68 -21.93
CA VAL A 195 9.63 -5.78 -22.99
C VAL A 195 10.70 -4.74 -23.36
N ALA A 196 10.85 -4.45 -24.67
CA ALA A 196 11.88 -3.55 -25.18
C ALA A 196 11.82 -2.13 -24.55
N ALA A 197 10.62 -1.57 -24.35
CA ALA A 197 10.44 -0.27 -23.71
C ALA A 197 10.95 -0.29 -22.26
N GLY A 198 10.67 -1.36 -21.51
CA GLY A 198 11.15 -1.55 -20.13
C GLY A 198 12.66 -1.68 -20.06
N GLN A 199 13.28 -2.45 -20.96
CA GLN A 199 14.74 -2.59 -21.04
C GLN A 199 15.39 -1.22 -21.29
N LYS A 200 14.87 -0.43 -22.24
CA LYS A 200 15.35 0.91 -22.52
C LYS A 200 15.27 1.83 -21.31
N GLN A 201 14.15 1.81 -20.60
CA GLN A 201 13.93 2.64 -19.41
C GLN A 201 14.85 2.24 -18.25
N LEU A 202 15.03 0.93 -18.01
CA LEU A 202 15.98 0.43 -17.00
C LEU A 202 17.42 0.82 -17.34
N ALA A 203 17.82 0.73 -18.61
CA ALA A 203 19.15 1.11 -19.06
C ALA A 203 19.40 2.62 -18.85
N ALA A 204 18.44 3.47 -19.24
CA ALA A 204 18.52 4.92 -19.04
C ALA A 204 18.64 5.28 -17.55
N TYR A 205 17.81 4.68 -16.70
CA TYR A 205 17.85 4.85 -15.25
C TYR A 205 19.21 4.42 -14.67
N LYS A 206 19.71 3.24 -15.03
CA LYS A 206 21.01 2.73 -14.55
C LYS A 206 22.17 3.62 -15.00
N ALA A 207 22.12 4.17 -16.22
CA ALA A 207 23.13 5.09 -16.72
C ALA A 207 23.13 6.42 -15.95
N GLU A 208 21.96 6.97 -15.65
CA GLU A 208 21.81 8.22 -14.91
C GLU A 208 22.25 8.08 -13.45
N VAL A 209 21.75 7.05 -12.76
CA VAL A 209 22.04 6.82 -11.33
C VAL A 209 23.46 6.32 -11.12
N GLY A 210 24.01 5.53 -12.05
CA GLY A 210 25.37 4.99 -11.96
C GLY A 210 26.48 6.04 -12.04
N THR A 211 26.18 7.26 -12.46
CA THR A 211 27.11 8.39 -12.50
C THR A 211 27.07 9.26 -11.23
N LYS A 212 26.12 9.04 -10.34
CA LYS A 212 25.91 9.87 -9.13
C LYS A 212 26.55 9.24 -7.90
N THR A 213 27.18 10.05 -7.08
CA THR A 213 27.55 9.67 -5.71
C THR A 213 26.38 9.96 -4.75
N ALA A 214 26.43 9.39 -3.53
CA ALA A 214 25.45 9.67 -2.50
C ALA A 214 25.40 11.15 -2.12
N GLU A 215 26.56 11.82 -2.08
CA GLU A 215 26.68 13.25 -1.79
C GLU A 215 26.07 14.12 -2.88
N GLN A 216 26.28 13.76 -4.15
CA GLN A 216 25.69 14.47 -5.29
C GLN A 216 24.17 14.36 -5.26
N TYR A 217 23.62 13.14 -5.08
CA TYR A 217 22.17 12.95 -4.96
C TYR A 217 21.58 13.71 -3.76
N ALA A 218 22.25 13.68 -2.60
CA ALA A 218 21.81 14.42 -1.43
C ALA A 218 21.84 15.93 -1.63
N ALA A 219 22.80 16.45 -2.41
CA ALA A 219 22.86 17.87 -2.76
C ALA A 219 21.70 18.27 -3.69
N GLU A 220 21.47 17.51 -4.76
CA GLU A 220 20.35 17.71 -5.69
C GLU A 220 18.98 17.66 -4.96
N MET A 221 18.83 16.72 -4.03
CA MET A 221 17.59 16.61 -3.24
C MET A 221 17.38 17.81 -2.32
N ARG A 222 18.44 18.34 -1.66
CA ARG A 222 18.32 19.54 -0.83
C ARG A 222 17.90 20.78 -1.65
N GLU A 223 18.47 20.94 -2.83
CA GLU A 223 18.11 22.03 -3.74
C GLU A 223 16.64 21.91 -4.20
N TYR A 224 16.26 20.73 -4.66
CA TYR A 224 14.89 20.41 -5.03
C TYR A 224 13.90 20.69 -3.89
N GLU A 225 14.18 20.21 -2.68
CA GLU A 225 13.33 20.39 -1.51
C GLU A 225 13.17 21.87 -1.15
N ALA A 226 14.25 22.68 -1.23
CA ALA A 226 14.19 24.10 -0.99
C ALA A 226 13.30 24.83 -2.02
N ASP A 227 13.45 24.48 -3.30
CA ASP A 227 12.64 25.06 -4.38
C ASP A 227 11.17 24.65 -4.27
N TYR A 228 10.92 23.36 -3.95
CA TYR A 228 9.57 22.85 -3.74
C TYR A 228 8.86 23.54 -2.55
N GLN A 229 9.56 23.69 -1.43
CA GLN A 229 9.00 24.37 -0.26
C GLN A 229 8.70 25.85 -0.55
N LYS A 230 9.57 26.53 -1.28
CA LYS A 230 9.34 27.92 -1.71
C LYS A 230 8.11 28.03 -2.63
N TRP A 231 8.01 27.13 -3.61
CA TRP A 231 6.86 27.05 -4.50
C TRP A 231 5.57 26.77 -3.72
N GLN A 232 5.58 25.78 -2.81
CA GLN A 232 4.43 25.43 -1.98
C GLN A 232 3.98 26.59 -1.10
N ALA A 233 4.91 27.31 -0.47
CA ALA A 233 4.59 28.50 0.34
C ALA A 233 3.89 29.60 -0.48
N ASN A 234 4.32 29.81 -1.74
CA ASN A 234 3.66 30.75 -2.64
C ASN A 234 2.23 30.30 -2.99
N ILE A 235 2.03 29.00 -3.26
CA ILE A 235 0.70 28.41 -3.49
C ILE A 235 -0.21 28.63 -2.28
N ASP A 236 0.28 28.35 -1.09
CA ASP A 236 -0.49 28.45 0.15
C ASP A 236 -0.86 29.91 0.44
N ALA A 237 0.04 30.86 0.20
CA ALA A 237 -0.23 32.29 0.30
C ALA A 237 -1.33 32.73 -0.68
N CYS A 238 -1.23 32.31 -1.95
CA CYS A 238 -2.25 32.61 -2.95
C CYS A 238 -3.63 32.05 -2.59
N ARG A 239 -3.68 30.84 -2.04
CA ARG A 239 -4.93 30.22 -1.59
C ARG A 239 -5.49 30.87 -0.33
N ALA A 240 -4.65 31.36 0.56
CA ALA A 240 -5.07 32.12 1.73
C ALA A 240 -5.72 33.46 1.34
N GLU A 241 -5.19 34.15 0.29
CA GLU A 241 -5.77 35.35 -0.26
C GLU A 241 -7.10 35.08 -1.00
N ASN A 242 -7.15 34.02 -1.79
CA ASN A 242 -8.33 33.61 -2.56
C ASN A 242 -8.52 32.09 -2.51
N PRO A 243 -9.41 31.57 -1.65
CA PRO A 243 -9.69 30.14 -1.56
C PRO A 243 -10.23 29.51 -2.86
N ASN A 244 -10.77 30.33 -3.77
CA ASN A 244 -11.30 29.88 -5.06
C ASN A 244 -10.32 30.08 -6.22
N VAL A 245 -9.05 30.40 -5.96
CA VAL A 245 -8.03 30.60 -6.99
C VAL A 245 -7.89 29.33 -7.85
N THR A 246 -7.92 29.51 -9.16
CA THR A 246 -7.78 28.41 -10.11
C THR A 246 -6.32 27.96 -10.27
N TRP A 247 -6.11 26.73 -10.73
CA TRP A 247 -4.77 26.25 -11.04
C TRP A 247 -4.05 27.08 -12.11
N LYS A 248 -4.79 27.65 -13.07
CA LYS A 248 -4.22 28.54 -14.08
C LYS A 248 -3.64 29.80 -13.43
N GLU A 249 -4.41 30.45 -12.57
CA GLU A 249 -3.97 31.64 -11.84
C GLU A 249 -2.80 31.31 -10.89
N LEU A 250 -2.80 30.15 -10.24
CA LEU A 250 -1.68 29.71 -9.41
C LEU A 250 -0.40 29.54 -10.24
N HIS A 251 -0.47 28.91 -11.43
CA HIS A 251 0.68 28.78 -12.33
C HIS A 251 1.19 30.15 -12.80
N GLU A 252 0.30 31.07 -13.14
CA GLU A 252 0.67 32.43 -13.58
C GLU A 252 1.35 33.21 -12.45
N ARG A 253 0.93 33.05 -11.18
CA ARG A 253 1.45 33.80 -10.02
C ARG A 253 2.65 33.16 -9.35
N CYS A 254 2.67 31.83 -9.25
CA CYS A 254 3.64 31.06 -8.46
C CYS A 254 4.64 30.28 -9.33
N GLY A 255 4.44 30.26 -10.65
CA GLY A 255 5.25 29.44 -11.58
C GLY A 255 4.86 27.97 -11.56
N GLU A 256 5.62 27.18 -12.34
CA GLU A 256 5.41 25.74 -12.41
C GLU A 256 5.95 25.03 -11.15
N CYS A 257 5.31 23.94 -10.78
CA CYS A 257 5.84 23.06 -9.73
C CYS A 257 7.22 22.54 -10.12
N PRO A 258 8.23 22.61 -9.25
CA PRO A 258 9.52 21.98 -9.50
C PRO A 258 9.35 20.44 -9.54
N TRP A 259 9.15 19.92 -10.72
CA TRP A 259 8.87 18.51 -10.97
C TRP A 259 9.52 18.05 -12.28
N PRO A 260 10.06 16.82 -12.36
CA PRO A 260 10.15 15.79 -11.32
C PRO A 260 11.27 16.05 -10.31
N GLN A 261 11.20 15.36 -9.16
CA GLN A 261 12.34 15.35 -8.23
C GLN A 261 13.56 14.64 -8.85
N PRO A 262 14.79 14.91 -8.36
CA PRO A 262 16.02 14.29 -8.87
C PRO A 262 15.95 12.77 -8.90
N THR A 263 16.44 12.18 -9.99
CA THR A 263 16.52 10.73 -10.15
C THR A 263 17.60 10.16 -9.23
N GLY A 264 17.22 9.19 -8.41
CA GLY A 264 18.13 8.51 -7.50
C GLY A 264 17.50 7.25 -6.91
N TRP A 265 18.33 6.37 -6.34
CA TRP A 265 17.90 5.05 -5.83
C TRP A 265 16.96 5.09 -4.63
N GLN A 266 16.74 6.25 -4.02
CA GLN A 266 15.78 6.46 -2.92
C GLN A 266 14.47 7.12 -3.38
N SER A 267 14.33 7.40 -4.65
CA SER A 267 13.13 8.05 -5.19
C SER A 267 12.01 7.02 -5.47
N PRO A 268 10.76 7.34 -5.13
CA PRO A 268 9.60 6.50 -5.48
C PRO A 268 9.32 6.45 -7.00
N PHE A 269 9.89 7.39 -7.77
CA PHE A 269 9.70 7.51 -9.21
C PHE A 269 10.65 6.64 -10.03
N CYS A 270 11.57 5.93 -9.35
CA CYS A 270 12.48 5.02 -10.03
C CYS A 270 11.79 3.74 -10.47
N PRO A 271 12.20 3.17 -11.63
CA PRO A 271 11.67 1.90 -12.09
C PRO A 271 11.78 0.82 -11.03
N THR A 272 10.74 0.01 -10.90
CA THR A 272 10.63 -1.15 -9.98
C THR A 272 10.59 -0.84 -8.47
N THR A 273 10.79 0.40 -8.07
CA THR A 273 10.92 0.76 -6.65
C THR A 273 9.66 0.42 -5.86
N LEU A 274 8.49 0.86 -6.31
CA LEU A 274 7.23 0.63 -5.59
C LEU A 274 6.73 -0.81 -5.70
N HIS A 275 7.10 -1.51 -6.76
CA HIS A 275 6.92 -2.96 -6.79
C HIS A 275 7.62 -3.62 -5.60
N ARG A 276 8.89 -3.30 -5.37
CA ARG A 276 9.70 -3.87 -4.29
C ARG A 276 9.25 -3.41 -2.90
N THR A 277 8.95 -2.10 -2.75
CA THR A 277 8.73 -1.50 -1.42
C THR A 277 7.26 -1.49 -0.99
N MET A 278 6.33 -1.66 -1.91
CA MET A 278 4.89 -1.66 -1.63
C MET A 278 4.18 -2.92 -2.13
N MET A 279 4.25 -3.25 -3.41
CA MET A 279 3.52 -4.42 -3.96
C MET A 279 3.98 -5.75 -3.37
N GLN A 280 5.28 -5.98 -3.25
CA GLN A 280 5.82 -7.19 -2.64
C GLN A 280 5.54 -7.32 -1.14
N ARG A 281 5.16 -6.22 -0.48
CA ARG A 281 4.74 -6.26 0.94
C ARG A 281 3.31 -6.80 1.10
N VAL A 282 2.53 -6.76 0.04
CA VAL A 282 1.15 -7.27 -0.02
C VAL A 282 1.10 -8.64 -0.71
N ALA A 283 1.81 -8.81 -1.81
CA ALA A 283 1.84 -10.09 -2.53
C ALA A 283 2.54 -11.19 -1.70
N PRO A 284 1.99 -12.43 -1.67
CA PRO A 284 0.86 -12.95 -2.45
C PRO A 284 -0.50 -12.98 -1.70
N TYR A 285 -0.91 -11.89 -1.04
CA TYR A 285 -2.21 -11.83 -0.37
C TYR A 285 -3.35 -12.12 -1.34
N THR A 286 -4.28 -13.00 -0.95
CA THR A 286 -5.37 -13.39 -1.85
C THR A 286 -6.39 -12.27 -1.99
N LEU A 287 -6.62 -11.82 -3.22
CA LEU A 287 -7.54 -10.74 -3.58
C LEU A 287 -8.69 -11.24 -4.45
N ARG A 288 -9.83 -10.55 -4.40
CA ARG A 288 -10.91 -10.70 -5.38
C ARG A 288 -10.51 -10.06 -6.71
N GLY A 289 -9.90 -8.89 -6.65
CA GLY A 289 -9.47 -8.12 -7.81
C GLY A 289 -8.73 -6.84 -7.42
N VAL A 290 -8.48 -6.02 -8.42
CA VAL A 290 -7.76 -4.72 -8.32
C VAL A 290 -8.66 -3.64 -8.92
N LEU A 291 -8.64 -2.46 -8.30
CA LEU A 291 -9.29 -1.23 -8.76
C LEU A 291 -8.27 -0.34 -9.43
#